data_e4ee8258d4312d07b3ebc2fd3fa543c3
#
_entry.id   e4ee8258d4312d07b3ebc2fd3fa543c3
#
_cell.length_a   1.000
_cell.length_b   1.000
_cell.length_c   1.000
_cell.angle_alpha   90.00
_cell.angle_beta   90.00
_cell.angle_gamma   90.00
#
_symmetry.space_group_name_H-M   'P 1'
#
loop_
_entity.id
_entity.type
_entity.pdbx_description
1 polymer ?
#
loop_
_entity_poly.entity_id
_entity_poly.type
_entity_poly.pdbx_seq_one_letter_code
_entity_poly.pdbx_strand_id
1 'polypeptide(L)'
;ITLTNQDGRKIRLSDFAGKAVLVTFIYTRCPMPNFCPRLSSQFARIHNELKKNPADYGKTQLLTISFDPKYDTPSVLRKYGLAYLDGDESGFSHWDFASSDPGDLQHLAQASGLEYEEQGGQITHTMSIVLISPNGTVARYWSTEWTWNELLASLEQSAHGSSQAGGE
;
A
#
# COMPACT_ATOMS: atom_id res chain seq x y z
N ILE A 1 -10.48 10.55 -4.59
CA ILE A 1 -10.64 9.12 -4.89
C ILE A 1 -11.04 8.38 -3.64
N THR A 2 -12.08 7.58 -3.74
CA THR A 2 -12.59 6.76 -2.64
C THR A 2 -12.26 5.30 -2.90
N LEU A 3 -11.72 4.64 -1.88
CA LEU A 3 -11.38 3.22 -1.93
C LEU A 3 -12.34 2.45 -1.02
N THR A 4 -12.48 1.16 -1.28
CA THR A 4 -13.24 0.26 -0.42
C THR A 4 -12.24 -0.75 0.17
N ASN A 5 -12.14 -0.79 1.50
CA ASN A 5 -11.14 -1.63 2.15
C ASN A 5 -11.65 -3.07 2.37
N GLN A 6 -10.83 -3.88 3.03
CA GLN A 6 -11.11 -5.30 3.30
C GLN A 6 -12.35 -5.53 4.18
N ASP A 7 -12.82 -4.51 4.87
CA ASP A 7 -14.02 -4.60 5.70
C ASP A 7 -15.25 -4.02 5.00
N GLY A 8 -15.11 -3.66 3.72
CA GLY A 8 -16.19 -3.04 2.95
C GLY A 8 -16.43 -1.58 3.29
N ARG A 9 -15.52 -0.94 4.05
CA ARG A 9 -15.66 0.46 4.40
C ARG A 9 -15.02 1.35 3.36
N LYS A 10 -15.62 2.52 3.16
CA LYS A 10 -15.05 3.53 2.27
C LYS A 10 -13.95 4.28 3.00
N ILE A 11 -12.78 4.37 2.35
CA ILE A 11 -11.63 5.09 2.89
C ILE A 11 -11.08 6.03 1.81
N ARG A 12 -10.39 7.06 2.25
CA ARG A 12 -9.71 8.03 1.40
C ARG A 12 -8.30 8.24 1.94
N LEU A 13 -7.39 8.69 1.08
CA LEU A 13 -6.04 9.02 1.54
C LEU A 13 -6.07 10.10 2.61
N SER A 14 -7.01 11.04 2.52
CA SER A 14 -7.16 12.09 3.53
C SER A 14 -7.50 11.56 4.92
N ASP A 15 -8.03 10.35 5.02
CA ASP A 15 -8.32 9.74 6.32
C ASP A 15 -7.02 9.43 7.09
N PHE A 16 -5.90 9.40 6.41
CA PHE A 16 -4.60 9.14 7.01
C PHE A 16 -3.78 10.40 7.24
N ALA A 17 -4.42 11.57 7.20
CA ALA A 17 -3.73 12.84 7.46
C ALA A 17 -3.03 12.79 8.80
N GLY A 18 -1.79 13.28 8.84
CA GLY A 18 -0.96 13.21 10.03
C GLY A 18 -0.11 11.96 10.14
N LYS A 19 -0.31 10.98 9.25
CA LYS A 19 0.50 9.77 9.20
C LYS A 19 1.27 9.70 7.88
N ALA A 20 2.45 9.10 7.92
CA ALA A 20 3.15 8.75 6.69
C ALA A 20 2.56 7.45 6.17
N VAL A 21 2.24 7.39 4.86
CA VAL A 21 1.56 6.25 4.25
C VAL A 21 2.45 5.64 3.18
N LEU A 22 2.71 4.35 3.27
CA LEU A 22 3.40 3.61 2.22
C LEU A 22 2.38 2.84 1.42
N VAL A 23 2.32 3.10 0.11
CA VAL A 23 1.28 2.58 -0.78
C VAL A 23 1.91 1.68 -1.83
N THR A 24 1.30 0.55 -2.10
CA THR A 24 1.67 -0.28 -3.24
C THR A 24 0.43 -0.82 -3.94
N PHE A 25 0.64 -1.35 -5.14
CA PHE A 25 -0.41 -1.85 -6.01
C PHE A 25 -0.17 -3.31 -6.33
N ILE A 26 -1.20 -4.14 -6.16
CA ILE A 26 -1.13 -5.58 -6.42
C ILE A 26 -2.44 -6.07 -7.04
N TYR A 27 -2.49 -7.34 -7.37
CA TYR A 27 -3.76 -8.07 -7.52
C TYR A 27 -3.57 -9.47 -6.96
N THR A 28 -4.63 -10.02 -6.34
CA THR A 28 -4.48 -11.25 -5.55
C THR A 28 -4.18 -12.47 -6.39
N ARG A 29 -4.58 -12.46 -7.67
CA ARG A 29 -4.35 -13.57 -8.60
C ARG A 29 -3.01 -13.52 -9.30
N CYS A 30 -2.11 -12.61 -8.90
CA CYS A 30 -0.81 -12.45 -9.55
C CYS A 30 -0.02 -13.77 -9.48
N PRO A 31 0.34 -14.36 -10.65
CA PRO A 31 1.02 -15.65 -10.65
C PRO A 31 2.55 -15.55 -10.53
N MET A 32 3.07 -14.33 -10.50
CA MET A 32 4.52 -14.09 -10.55
C MET A 32 5.08 -13.90 -9.14
N PRO A 33 5.84 -14.89 -8.60
CA PRO A 33 6.32 -14.81 -7.21
C PRO A 33 7.17 -13.58 -6.91
N ASN A 34 7.88 -13.05 -7.93
CA ASN A 34 8.78 -11.91 -7.75
C ASN A 34 8.06 -10.56 -7.83
N PHE A 35 6.75 -10.52 -8.02
CA PHE A 35 5.99 -9.27 -8.12
C PHE A 35 5.09 -9.10 -6.91
N CYS A 36 3.78 -9.31 -7.06
CA CYS A 36 2.83 -9.03 -5.97
C CYS A 36 3.13 -9.79 -4.67
N PRO A 37 3.44 -11.11 -4.71
CA PRO A 37 3.78 -11.79 -3.47
C PRO A 37 5.04 -11.23 -2.81
N ARG A 38 6.04 -10.82 -3.59
CA ARG A 38 7.24 -10.21 -3.05
C ARG A 38 6.92 -8.88 -2.38
N LEU A 39 6.12 -8.03 -3.04
CA LEU A 39 5.69 -6.76 -2.46
C LEU A 39 4.95 -6.97 -1.15
N SER A 40 4.00 -7.90 -1.15
CA SER A 40 3.19 -8.16 0.05
C SER A 40 4.04 -8.74 1.18
N SER A 41 5.00 -9.61 0.87
CA SER A 41 5.91 -10.16 1.89
C SER A 41 6.80 -9.07 2.49
N GLN A 42 7.27 -8.14 1.67
CA GLN A 42 8.09 -7.04 2.18
C GLN A 42 7.27 -6.08 3.03
N PHE A 43 6.03 -5.82 2.64
CA PHE A 43 5.12 -5.01 3.45
C PHE A 43 4.81 -5.69 4.78
N ALA A 44 4.64 -7.02 4.76
CA ALA A 44 4.45 -7.79 6.00
C ALA A 44 5.65 -7.63 6.93
N ARG A 45 6.85 -7.68 6.38
CA ARG A 45 8.07 -7.48 7.18
C ARG A 45 8.14 -6.07 7.75
N ILE A 46 7.82 -5.07 6.95
CA ILE A 46 7.79 -3.68 7.41
C ILE A 46 6.76 -3.54 8.54
N HIS A 47 5.58 -4.11 8.37
CA HIS A 47 4.53 -4.08 9.39
C HIS A 47 5.02 -4.68 10.71
N ASN A 48 5.68 -5.83 10.65
CA ASN A 48 6.18 -6.49 11.85
C ASN A 48 7.25 -5.66 12.53
N GLU A 49 8.12 -4.98 11.78
CA GLU A 49 9.13 -4.11 12.37
C GLU A 49 8.50 -2.85 12.99
N LEU A 50 7.50 -2.27 12.35
CA LEU A 50 6.79 -1.12 12.90
C LEU A 50 6.11 -1.44 14.22
N LYS A 51 5.55 -2.64 14.35
CA LYS A 51 4.87 -3.06 15.58
C LYS A 51 5.81 -3.07 16.78
N LYS A 52 7.11 -3.23 16.57
CA LYS A 52 8.10 -3.22 17.65
C LYS A 52 8.32 -1.84 18.24
N ASN A 53 7.88 -0.79 17.53
CA ASN A 53 8.03 0.59 17.99
C ASN A 53 6.64 1.26 17.96
N PRO A 54 5.94 1.32 19.11
CA PRO A 54 4.58 1.86 19.12
C PRO A 54 4.47 3.31 18.63
N ALA A 55 5.50 4.13 18.85
CA ALA A 55 5.48 5.51 18.38
C ALA A 55 5.46 5.56 16.85
N ASP A 56 6.30 4.75 16.20
CA ASP A 56 6.32 4.68 14.73
C ASP A 56 5.05 4.04 14.21
N TYR A 57 4.58 2.98 14.86
CA TYR A 57 3.38 2.27 14.44
C TYR A 57 2.17 3.20 14.42
N GLY A 58 2.05 4.06 15.42
CA GLY A 58 0.93 5.01 15.52
C GLY A 58 0.99 6.14 14.50
N LYS A 59 2.14 6.41 13.92
CA LYS A 59 2.34 7.52 12.97
C LYS A 59 2.51 7.07 11.53
N THR A 60 2.29 5.80 11.25
CA THR A 60 2.46 5.23 9.93
C THR A 60 1.24 4.42 9.52
N GLN A 61 1.06 4.25 8.24
CA GLN A 61 -0.01 3.44 7.66
C GLN A 61 0.53 2.73 6.43
N LEU A 62 0.17 1.47 6.27
CA LEU A 62 0.42 0.73 5.04
C LEU A 62 -0.88 0.61 4.26
N LEU A 63 -0.81 0.73 2.94
CA LEU A 63 -1.97 0.65 2.07
C LEU A 63 -1.62 -0.14 0.82
N THR A 64 -2.31 -1.24 0.61
CA THR A 64 -2.18 -2.07 -0.58
C THR A 64 -3.45 -1.89 -1.41
N ILE A 65 -3.30 -1.47 -2.66
CA ILE A 65 -4.43 -1.19 -3.55
C ILE A 65 -4.44 -2.23 -4.66
N SER A 66 -5.58 -2.89 -4.84
CA SER A 66 -5.77 -3.83 -5.93
C SER A 66 -6.21 -3.11 -7.20
N PHE A 67 -5.62 -3.49 -8.33
CA PHE A 67 -6.08 -3.04 -9.64
C PHE A 67 -6.90 -4.10 -10.38
N ASP A 68 -7.50 -5.05 -9.64
CA ASP A 68 -8.41 -6.07 -10.19
C ASP A 68 -9.72 -6.05 -9.39
N PRO A 69 -10.46 -4.92 -9.39
CA PRO A 69 -11.58 -4.75 -8.48
C PRO A 69 -12.72 -5.73 -8.71
N LYS A 70 -12.85 -6.27 -9.91
CA LYS A 70 -13.91 -7.24 -10.20
C LYS A 70 -13.71 -8.54 -9.44
N TYR A 71 -12.48 -8.99 -9.31
CA TYR A 71 -12.15 -10.22 -8.58
C TYR A 71 -11.85 -9.94 -7.12
N ASP A 72 -11.10 -8.87 -6.85
CA ASP A 72 -10.62 -8.56 -5.51
C ASP A 72 -11.68 -7.78 -4.73
N THR A 73 -12.74 -8.49 -4.36
CA THR A 73 -13.79 -7.97 -3.49
C THR A 73 -13.25 -7.77 -2.08
N PRO A 74 -13.98 -7.06 -1.20
CA PRO A 74 -13.53 -6.91 0.19
C PRO A 74 -13.21 -8.24 0.87
N SER A 75 -14.04 -9.26 0.69
CA SER A 75 -13.79 -10.56 1.33
C SER A 75 -12.53 -11.25 0.79
N VAL A 76 -12.26 -11.11 -0.51
CA VAL A 76 -11.05 -11.66 -1.12
C VAL A 76 -9.83 -10.93 -0.58
N LEU A 77 -9.89 -9.58 -0.51
CA LEU A 77 -8.80 -8.77 0.02
C LEU A 77 -8.55 -9.06 1.51
N ARG A 78 -9.60 -9.28 2.29
CA ARG A 78 -9.46 -9.63 3.68
C ARG A 78 -8.72 -10.95 3.85
N LYS A 79 -9.10 -11.96 3.08
CA LYS A 79 -8.44 -13.27 3.12
C LYS A 79 -6.97 -13.15 2.72
N TYR A 80 -6.70 -12.38 1.66
CA TYR A 80 -5.34 -12.13 1.20
C TYR A 80 -4.51 -11.45 2.29
N GLY A 81 -5.06 -10.37 2.87
CA GLY A 81 -4.37 -9.63 3.91
C GLY A 81 -4.10 -10.46 5.16
N LEU A 82 -5.06 -11.29 5.57
CA LEU A 82 -4.88 -12.15 6.74
C LEU A 82 -3.72 -13.12 6.56
N ALA A 83 -3.49 -13.60 5.34
CA ALA A 83 -2.37 -14.49 5.07
C ALA A 83 -1.02 -13.79 5.34
N TYR A 84 -0.92 -12.50 5.04
CA TYR A 84 0.30 -11.73 5.27
C TYR A 84 0.37 -11.16 6.70
N LEU A 85 -0.72 -11.18 7.43
CA LEU A 85 -0.78 -10.76 8.83
C LEU A 85 -0.72 -11.97 9.78
N ASP A 86 -0.43 -13.16 9.26
CA ASP A 86 -0.38 -14.40 10.04
C ASP A 86 -1.69 -14.64 10.82
N GLY A 87 -2.83 -14.23 10.24
CA GLY A 87 -4.14 -14.39 10.84
C GLY A 87 -4.51 -13.36 11.90
N ASP A 88 -3.66 -12.37 12.14
CA ASP A 88 -3.91 -11.35 13.16
C ASP A 88 -4.72 -10.18 12.58
N GLU A 89 -6.03 -10.20 12.82
CA GLU A 89 -6.93 -9.18 12.31
C GLU A 89 -6.64 -7.77 12.83
N SER A 90 -5.97 -7.66 13.98
CA SER A 90 -5.64 -6.35 14.54
C SER A 90 -4.70 -5.56 13.65
N GLY A 91 -3.96 -6.23 12.77
CA GLY A 91 -3.07 -5.57 11.82
C GLY A 91 -3.80 -4.71 10.81
N PHE A 92 -5.07 -4.97 10.55
CA PHE A 92 -5.85 -4.15 9.63
C PHE A 92 -6.05 -2.71 10.13
N SER A 93 -5.80 -2.44 11.40
CA SER A 93 -5.87 -1.06 11.90
C SER A 93 -4.72 -0.20 11.35
N HIS A 94 -3.65 -0.82 10.85
CA HIS A 94 -2.48 -0.10 10.33
C HIS A 94 -2.09 -0.52 8.92
N TRP A 95 -2.80 -1.46 8.33
CA TRP A 95 -2.56 -1.93 6.97
C TRP A 95 -3.90 -2.25 6.31
N ASP A 96 -4.33 -1.38 5.41
CA ASP A 96 -5.56 -1.60 4.65
C ASP A 96 -5.26 -2.23 3.30
N PHE A 97 -6.16 -3.11 2.87
CA PHE A 97 -6.17 -3.72 1.55
C PHE A 97 -7.44 -3.27 0.85
N ALA A 98 -7.30 -2.51 -0.21
CA ALA A 98 -8.45 -1.79 -0.79
C ALA A 98 -8.46 -1.86 -2.30
N SER A 99 -9.61 -1.56 -2.87
CA SER A 99 -9.77 -1.38 -4.32
C SER A 99 -10.69 -0.21 -4.57
N SER A 100 -10.73 0.24 -5.82
CA SER A 100 -11.61 1.32 -6.23
C SER A 100 -12.32 0.94 -7.53
N ASP A 101 -13.24 1.80 -7.96
CA ASP A 101 -13.86 1.64 -9.27
C ASP A 101 -12.79 1.75 -10.37
N PRO A 102 -12.98 1.04 -11.50
CA PRO A 102 -11.96 1.04 -12.55
C PRO A 102 -11.54 2.43 -13.04
N GLY A 103 -12.46 3.39 -13.13
CA GLY A 103 -12.11 4.74 -13.56
C GLY A 103 -11.23 5.46 -12.56
N ASP A 104 -11.56 5.37 -11.27
CA ASP A 104 -10.76 5.98 -10.22
C ASP A 104 -9.41 5.30 -10.09
N LEU A 105 -9.38 3.98 -10.26
CA LEU A 105 -8.14 3.22 -10.22
C LEU A 105 -7.19 3.68 -11.31
N GLN A 106 -7.71 3.93 -12.53
CA GLN A 106 -6.90 4.38 -13.64
C GLN A 106 -6.27 5.74 -13.37
N HIS A 107 -7.03 6.66 -12.79
CA HIS A 107 -6.49 7.97 -12.40
C HIS A 107 -5.42 7.82 -11.33
N LEU A 108 -5.66 6.98 -10.34
CA LEU A 108 -4.70 6.75 -9.28
C LEU A 108 -3.42 6.13 -9.81
N ALA A 109 -3.55 5.17 -10.73
CA ALA A 109 -2.40 4.53 -11.36
C ALA A 109 -1.56 5.53 -12.15
N GLN A 110 -2.21 6.40 -12.92
CA GLN A 110 -1.51 7.42 -13.68
C GLN A 110 -0.75 8.38 -12.76
N ALA A 111 -1.39 8.80 -11.68
CA ALA A 111 -0.76 9.70 -10.71
C ALA A 111 0.43 9.06 -10.00
N SER A 112 0.42 7.74 -9.88
CA SER A 112 1.47 6.96 -9.19
C SER A 112 2.54 6.43 -10.14
N GLY A 113 2.42 6.68 -11.44
CA GLY A 113 3.34 6.14 -12.42
C GLY A 113 3.16 4.65 -12.69
N LEU A 114 2.10 4.05 -12.18
CA LEU A 114 1.81 2.64 -12.41
C LEU A 114 1.20 2.45 -13.78
N GLU A 115 1.71 1.47 -14.53
CA GLU A 115 1.11 1.06 -15.80
C GLU A 115 0.63 -0.38 -15.66
N TYR A 116 -0.58 -0.65 -16.13
CA TYR A 116 -1.12 -1.99 -16.12
C TYR A 116 -2.04 -2.21 -17.30
N GLU A 117 -2.14 -3.49 -17.71
CA GLU A 117 -2.95 -3.90 -18.85
C GLU A 117 -3.47 -5.30 -18.59
N GLU A 118 -4.76 -5.52 -18.87
CA GLU A 118 -5.37 -6.84 -18.73
C GLU A 118 -5.31 -7.57 -20.07
N GLN A 119 -4.76 -8.76 -20.06
CA GLN A 119 -4.66 -9.62 -21.24
C GLN A 119 -4.95 -11.08 -20.86
N GLY A 120 -5.95 -11.67 -21.49
CA GLY A 120 -6.24 -13.09 -21.33
C GLY A 120 -6.47 -13.54 -19.89
N GLY A 121 -7.09 -12.70 -19.09
CA GLY A 121 -7.35 -12.99 -17.68
C GLY A 121 -6.16 -12.70 -16.76
N GLN A 122 -5.05 -12.25 -17.32
CA GLN A 122 -3.88 -11.83 -16.55
C GLN A 122 -3.70 -10.33 -16.65
N ILE A 123 -3.16 -9.73 -15.60
CA ILE A 123 -2.89 -8.31 -15.55
C ILE A 123 -1.38 -8.10 -15.58
N THR A 124 -0.91 -7.38 -16.61
CA THR A 124 0.48 -6.98 -16.72
C THR A 124 0.63 -5.57 -16.14
N HIS A 125 1.60 -5.37 -15.27
CA HIS A 125 1.77 -4.07 -14.62
C HIS A 125 3.22 -3.81 -14.28
N THR A 126 3.55 -2.53 -14.12
CA THR A 126 4.79 -2.13 -13.50
C THR A 126 4.60 -2.14 -11.99
N MET A 127 5.68 -2.39 -11.24
CA MET A 127 5.63 -2.29 -9.80
C MET A 127 5.76 -0.82 -9.39
N SER A 128 5.01 -0.42 -8.39
CA SER A 128 5.04 0.95 -7.90
C SER A 128 4.84 0.97 -6.40
N ILE A 129 5.70 1.72 -5.72
CA ILE A 129 5.58 1.99 -4.29
C ILE A 129 5.67 3.50 -4.13
N VAL A 130 4.74 4.07 -3.38
CA VAL A 130 4.65 5.52 -3.18
C VAL A 130 4.63 5.80 -1.68
N LEU A 131 5.46 6.75 -1.26
CA LEU A 131 5.45 7.25 0.11
C LEU A 131 4.74 8.59 0.12
N ILE A 132 3.68 8.67 0.91
CA ILE A 132 2.90 9.90 1.10
C ILE A 132 3.22 10.45 2.48
N SER A 133 3.64 11.71 2.53
CA SER A 133 4.01 12.36 3.78
C SER A 133 2.77 12.69 4.62
N PRO A 134 2.95 13.00 5.91
CA PRO A 134 1.80 13.33 6.78
C PRO A 134 0.94 14.49 6.29
N ASN A 135 1.48 15.38 5.47
CA ASN A 135 0.69 16.47 4.90
C ASN A 135 -0.02 16.10 3.60
N GLY A 136 0.08 14.83 3.17
CA GLY A 136 -0.66 14.36 2.01
C GLY A 136 0.06 14.49 0.67
N THR A 137 1.31 14.90 0.66
CA THR A 137 2.08 15.03 -0.58
C THR A 137 2.96 13.79 -0.80
N VAL A 138 3.28 13.51 -2.07
CA VAL A 138 4.17 12.41 -2.41
C VAL A 138 5.60 12.80 -2.02
N ALA A 139 6.19 12.02 -1.12
CA ALA A 139 7.55 12.26 -0.64
C ALA A 139 8.59 11.46 -1.44
N ARG A 140 8.27 10.24 -1.81
CA ARG A 140 9.17 9.40 -2.60
C ARG A 140 8.37 8.39 -3.43
N TYR A 141 9.05 7.86 -4.45
CA TYR A 141 8.47 6.91 -5.37
C TYR A 141 9.55 5.89 -5.78
N TRP A 142 9.18 4.61 -5.81
CA TRP A 142 10.06 3.52 -6.26
C TRP A 142 9.34 2.72 -7.34
N SER A 143 10.04 2.34 -8.40
CA SER A 143 9.44 1.58 -9.51
C SER A 143 10.14 0.26 -9.78
N THR A 144 11.44 0.17 -9.60
CA THR A 144 12.20 -1.03 -10.01
C THR A 144 13.00 -1.66 -8.90
N GLU A 145 13.75 -0.88 -8.14
CA GLU A 145 14.66 -1.41 -7.13
C GLU A 145 14.38 -0.80 -5.77
N TRP A 146 14.31 -1.65 -4.76
CA TRP A 146 14.15 -1.23 -3.38
C TRP A 146 14.54 -2.39 -2.46
N THR A 147 14.81 -2.07 -1.19
CA THR A 147 14.92 -3.06 -0.14
C THR A 147 13.90 -2.74 0.94
N TRP A 148 13.46 -3.76 1.68
CA TRP A 148 12.44 -3.55 2.72
C TRP A 148 12.93 -2.57 3.79
N ASN A 149 14.21 -2.63 4.15
CA ASN A 149 14.75 -1.72 5.17
C ASN A 149 14.88 -0.29 4.67
N GLU A 150 15.12 -0.08 3.38
CA GLU A 150 15.09 1.25 2.79
C GLU A 150 13.67 1.84 2.86
N LEU A 151 12.67 1.04 2.52
CA LEU A 151 11.28 1.46 2.59
C LEU A 151 10.89 1.80 4.03
N LEU A 152 11.27 0.95 4.98
CA LEU A 152 10.99 1.17 6.39
C LEU A 152 11.64 2.46 6.88
N ALA A 153 12.93 2.66 6.59
CA ALA A 153 13.65 3.85 7.02
C ALA A 153 13.01 5.11 6.45
N SER A 154 12.65 5.10 5.16
CA SER A 154 12.00 6.24 4.51
C SER A 154 10.65 6.55 5.14
N LEU A 155 9.88 5.50 5.44
CA LEU A 155 8.57 5.65 6.07
C LEU A 155 8.70 6.25 7.48
N GLU A 156 9.62 5.74 8.28
CA GLU A 156 9.85 6.25 9.64
C GLU A 156 10.35 7.69 9.61
N GLN A 157 11.26 8.00 8.70
CA GLN A 157 11.78 9.36 8.56
C GLN A 157 10.65 10.33 8.19
N SER A 158 9.78 9.96 7.26
CA SER A 158 8.66 10.80 6.87
C SER A 158 7.68 11.02 8.03
N ALA A 159 7.47 9.98 8.84
CA ALA A 159 6.54 10.07 9.98
C ALA A 159 7.02 11.04 11.05
N HIS A 160 8.34 11.11 11.28
CA HIS A 160 8.91 11.91 12.36
C HIS A 160 9.67 13.13 11.87
N GLY A 161 10.19 13.08 10.65
CA GLY A 161 11.02 14.12 10.10
C GLY A 161 10.37 14.92 9.00
N SER A 162 9.06 14.99 9.00
CA SER A 162 8.32 15.66 7.92
C SER A 162 8.77 17.10 7.69
N SER A 163 9.18 17.79 8.74
CA SER A 163 9.67 19.16 8.61
C SER A 163 11.02 19.18 7.87
N GLN A 164 11.86 18.21 8.12
CA GLN A 164 13.13 18.15 7.43
C GLN A 164 12.95 17.73 5.99
N ALA A 165 12.03 16.82 5.74
CA ALA A 165 11.77 16.40 4.37
C ALA A 165 11.29 17.55 3.52
N GLY A 166 10.55 18.48 4.09
CA GLY A 166 10.13 19.67 3.36
C GLY A 166 11.25 20.66 3.11
N GLY A 167 12.31 20.54 3.83
CA GLY A 167 13.41 21.50 3.74
C GLY A 167 14.40 21.21 2.64
N GLU A 168 14.30 20.10 2.01
CA GLU A 168 15.38 19.83 1.11
C GLU A 168 15.09 19.37 -0.18
#